data_f422c1573cf352ad71fdb0fc48737fd3
#
_entry.id   f422c1573cf352ad71fdb0fc48737fd3
#
_cell.length_a   1.000
_cell.length_b   1.000
_cell.length_c   1.000
_cell.angle_alpha   90.00
_cell.angle_beta   90.00
_cell.angle_gamma   90.00
#
_symmetry.space_group_name_H-M   'P 1'
#
loop_
_entity.id
_entity.type
_entity.pdbx_description
1 polymer ?
#
loop_
_entity_poly.entity_id
_entity_poly.type
_entity_poly.pdbx_seq_one_letter_code
_entity_poly.pdbx_strand_id
1 'polypeptide(L)'
;MQVGCFTLPSAHPDFFDLRILNVLLGGYFGSRLMSNIREENGYTYDIISEIDAYGRGNAFMVSSQAANEYVAPLLAELYKEIERLREEDIPAAEVELVRNYIMGELCREFEGVTAKTEVFVNAWLSGDGFDSVNRYIDAVKAVTPQRLQQVARKYLLRENMIEIVVGA
;
A
#
# COMPACT_ATOMS: atom_id res chain seq x y z
N MET A 1 0.06 -10.46 13.59
CA MET A 1 0.93 -9.30 13.80
C MET A 1 0.46 -8.11 12.96
N GLN A 2 0.76 -6.90 13.42
CA GLN A 2 0.57 -5.66 12.65
C GLN A 2 1.83 -4.80 12.79
N VAL A 3 2.22 -4.16 11.70
CA VAL A 3 3.31 -3.18 11.65
C VAL A 3 2.81 -1.95 10.91
N GLY A 4 2.98 -0.77 11.47
CA GLY A 4 2.48 0.42 10.79
C GLY A 4 2.89 1.74 11.42
N CYS A 5 2.54 2.82 10.76
CA CYS A 5 2.78 4.18 11.24
C CYS A 5 1.69 5.14 10.78
N PHE A 6 1.54 6.26 11.45
CA PHE A 6 0.75 7.35 10.91
C PHE A 6 1.39 7.91 9.64
N THR A 7 0.56 8.26 8.68
CA THR A 7 1.01 8.71 7.37
C THR A 7 0.23 9.95 6.89
N LEU A 8 0.39 10.28 5.62
CA LEU A 8 -0.06 11.53 5.01
C LEU A 8 -1.58 11.68 5.03
N PRO A 9 -2.12 12.88 5.28
CA PRO A 9 -3.53 13.16 5.01
C PRO A 9 -3.81 13.11 3.49
N SER A 10 -5.04 12.78 3.11
CA SER A 10 -5.45 12.62 1.71
C SER A 10 -5.22 13.87 0.84
N ALA A 11 -5.25 15.06 1.46
CA ALA A 11 -4.97 16.32 0.77
C ALA A 11 -3.48 16.56 0.48
N HIS A 12 -2.57 15.73 1.00
CA HIS A 12 -1.14 15.91 0.78
C HIS A 12 -0.76 15.57 -0.67
N PRO A 13 0.12 16.35 -1.35
CA PRO A 13 0.48 16.12 -2.74
C PRO A 13 1.12 14.76 -3.02
N ASP A 14 1.83 14.17 -2.05
CA ASP A 14 2.47 12.86 -2.18
C ASP A 14 1.52 11.69 -1.85
N PHE A 15 0.27 11.94 -1.46
CA PHE A 15 -0.63 10.91 -0.94
C PHE A 15 -0.96 9.83 -1.98
N PHE A 16 -1.27 10.22 -3.20
CA PHE A 16 -1.59 9.25 -4.25
C PHE A 16 -0.38 8.42 -4.67
N ASP A 17 0.82 9.01 -4.71
CA ASP A 17 2.04 8.26 -4.96
C ASP A 17 2.31 7.24 -3.84
N LEU A 18 2.03 7.60 -2.58
CA LEU A 18 2.12 6.68 -1.45
C LEU A 18 1.08 5.54 -1.54
N ARG A 19 -0.14 5.82 -1.99
CA ARG A 19 -1.14 4.77 -2.27
C ARG A 19 -0.67 3.80 -3.35
N ILE A 20 -0.09 4.29 -4.43
CA ILE A 20 0.46 3.46 -5.51
C ILE A 20 1.63 2.62 -4.99
N LEU A 21 2.52 3.21 -4.21
CA LEU A 21 3.62 2.51 -3.55
C LEU A 21 3.12 1.39 -2.62
N ASN A 22 2.06 1.66 -1.86
CA ASN A 22 1.41 0.66 -1.00
C ASN A 22 0.90 -0.54 -1.81
N VAL A 23 0.27 -0.30 -2.96
CA VAL A 23 -0.19 -1.39 -3.84
C VAL A 23 0.99 -2.23 -4.30
N LEU A 24 2.10 -1.62 -4.71
CA LEU A 24 3.32 -2.32 -5.13
C LEU A 24 3.90 -3.17 -3.98
N LEU A 25 3.93 -2.63 -2.76
CA LEU A 25 4.49 -3.31 -1.59
C LEU A 25 3.65 -4.52 -1.16
N GLY A 26 2.34 -4.32 -0.90
CA GLY A 26 1.50 -5.36 -0.31
C GLY A 26 0.00 -5.23 -0.61
N GLY A 27 -0.42 -4.37 -1.55
CA GLY A 27 -1.82 -4.05 -1.80
C GLY A 27 -2.53 -5.01 -2.78
N TYR A 28 -1.87 -6.05 -3.29
CA TYR A 28 -2.48 -7.05 -4.17
C TYR A 28 -1.73 -8.38 -4.13
N PHE A 29 -2.32 -9.42 -4.72
CA PHE A 29 -1.78 -10.79 -4.68
C PHE A 29 -0.38 -10.94 -5.30
N GLY A 30 -0.05 -10.19 -6.35
CA GLY A 30 1.27 -10.19 -7.00
C GLY A 30 2.25 -9.16 -6.41
N SER A 31 1.98 -8.60 -5.24
CA SER A 31 2.82 -7.61 -4.57
C SER A 31 4.12 -8.21 -4.02
N ARG A 32 5.10 -7.37 -3.69
CA ARG A 32 6.39 -7.80 -3.16
C ARG A 32 6.28 -8.62 -1.89
N LEU A 33 5.46 -8.19 -0.93
CA LEU A 33 5.27 -8.93 0.33
C LEU A 33 4.63 -10.30 0.09
N MET A 34 3.63 -10.39 -0.80
CA MET A 34 3.01 -11.65 -1.13
C MET A 34 3.98 -12.60 -1.81
N SER A 35 4.73 -12.13 -2.80
CA SER A 35 5.72 -12.95 -3.52
C SER A 35 6.83 -13.44 -2.61
N ASN A 36 7.44 -12.56 -1.82
CA ASN A 36 8.55 -12.93 -0.93
C ASN A 36 8.07 -13.78 0.26
N ILE A 37 7.12 -13.23 1.05
CA ILE A 37 6.83 -13.79 2.40
C ILE A 37 5.91 -15.00 2.32
N ARG A 38 4.92 -14.96 1.41
CA ARG A 38 3.98 -16.05 1.22
C ARG A 38 4.48 -17.11 0.25
N GLU A 39 4.87 -16.71 -0.99
CA GLU A 39 5.15 -17.67 -2.06
C GLU A 39 6.56 -18.25 -1.96
N GLU A 40 7.59 -17.42 -1.75
CA GLU A 40 8.97 -17.89 -1.70
C GLU A 40 9.33 -18.51 -0.35
N ASN A 41 8.97 -17.85 0.76
CA ASN A 41 9.34 -18.27 2.11
C ASN A 41 8.28 -19.12 2.83
N GLY A 42 7.01 -19.02 2.46
CA GLY A 42 5.93 -19.80 3.07
C GLY A 42 5.66 -19.49 4.54
N TYR A 43 6.00 -18.28 5.02
CA TYR A 43 5.87 -17.91 6.43
C TYR A 43 4.43 -17.65 6.86
N THR A 44 3.55 -17.31 5.91
CA THR A 44 2.15 -16.98 6.16
C THR A 44 1.26 -17.41 4.99
N TYR A 45 -0.04 -17.55 5.26
CA TYR A 45 -1.03 -17.72 4.21
C TYR A 45 -1.36 -16.39 3.52
N ASP A 46 -1.32 -15.27 4.26
CA ASP A 46 -1.68 -13.95 3.76
C ASP A 46 -0.89 -12.84 4.45
N ILE A 47 -0.48 -11.85 3.67
CA ILE A 47 0.14 -10.61 4.14
C ILE A 47 -0.30 -9.47 3.25
N ILE A 48 -0.89 -8.46 3.84
CA ILE A 48 -1.40 -7.28 3.11
C ILE A 48 -0.84 -6.00 3.68
N SER A 49 -0.69 -4.99 2.84
CA SER A 49 -0.47 -3.62 3.27
C SER A 49 -1.59 -2.72 2.77
N GLU A 50 -2.01 -1.80 3.63
CA GLU A 50 -3.12 -0.88 3.36
C GLU A 50 -2.89 0.49 3.97
N ILE A 51 -3.61 1.48 3.47
CA ILE A 51 -3.63 2.84 4.02
C ILE A 51 -5.07 3.15 4.42
N ASP A 52 -5.31 3.16 5.73
CA ASP A 52 -6.62 3.41 6.31
C ASP A 52 -6.79 4.85 6.76
N ALA A 53 -8.00 5.37 6.57
CA ALA A 53 -8.37 6.70 7.02
C ALA A 53 -8.89 6.66 8.46
N TYR A 54 -8.24 7.40 9.36
CA TYR A 54 -8.64 7.55 10.76
C TYR A 54 -8.95 9.03 11.07
N GLY A 55 -10.14 9.47 10.74
CA GLY A 55 -10.66 10.79 11.11
C GLY A 55 -9.76 11.99 10.78
N ARG A 56 -8.68 12.19 11.51
CA ARG A 56 -7.74 13.32 11.33
C ARG A 56 -6.43 12.98 10.64
N GLY A 57 -6.26 11.74 10.18
CA GLY A 57 -5.04 11.28 9.51
C GLY A 57 -5.23 9.89 8.93
N ASN A 58 -4.24 9.41 8.24
CA ASN A 58 -4.21 8.06 7.70
C ASN A 58 -3.13 7.25 8.42
N ALA A 59 -3.29 5.92 8.44
CA ALA A 59 -2.26 5.00 8.89
C ALA A 59 -1.90 4.05 7.74
N PHE A 60 -0.61 3.88 7.51
CA PHE A 60 -0.07 2.77 6.75
C PHE A 60 0.06 1.58 7.68
N MET A 61 -0.46 0.44 7.27
CA MET A 61 -0.41 -0.80 8.06
C MET A 61 -0.07 -1.99 7.18
N VAL A 62 0.73 -2.91 7.73
CA VAL A 62 0.94 -4.26 7.21
C VAL A 62 0.39 -5.23 8.23
N SER A 63 -0.49 -6.12 7.78
CA SER A 63 -1.17 -7.11 8.61
C SER A 63 -0.89 -8.52 8.11
N SER A 64 -0.61 -9.44 9.03
CA SER A 64 -0.42 -10.86 8.72
C SER A 64 -0.69 -11.74 9.94
N GLN A 65 -0.98 -13.03 9.67
CA GLN A 65 -1.08 -14.09 10.66
C GLN A 65 -0.07 -15.19 10.33
N ALA A 66 0.82 -15.48 11.25
CA ALA A 66 1.85 -16.51 11.08
C ALA A 66 1.99 -17.36 12.36
N ALA A 67 2.51 -18.57 12.22
CA ALA A 67 2.91 -19.36 13.39
C ALA A 67 4.03 -18.64 14.16
N ASN A 68 4.08 -18.83 15.48
CA ASN A 68 5.00 -18.10 16.37
C ASN A 68 6.47 -18.15 15.90
N GLU A 69 6.90 -19.30 15.38
CA GLU A 69 8.25 -19.53 14.88
C GLU A 69 8.59 -18.68 13.63
N TYR A 70 7.58 -18.28 12.85
CA TYR A 70 7.76 -17.49 11.63
C TYR A 70 7.63 -15.98 11.84
N VAL A 71 7.20 -15.50 13.01
CA VAL A 71 6.99 -14.05 13.24
C VAL A 71 8.29 -13.26 13.08
N ALA A 72 9.37 -13.71 13.69
CA ALA A 72 10.65 -13.00 13.61
C ALA A 72 11.25 -12.99 12.19
N PRO A 73 11.35 -14.13 11.46
CA PRO A 73 11.82 -14.11 10.08
C PRO A 73 10.88 -13.34 9.14
N LEU A 74 9.56 -13.37 9.35
CA LEU A 74 8.60 -12.60 8.57
C LEU A 74 8.83 -11.09 8.75
N LEU A 75 9.02 -10.61 9.99
CA LEU A 75 9.35 -9.21 10.26
C LEU A 75 10.67 -8.80 9.58
N ALA A 76 11.68 -9.67 9.59
CA ALA A 76 12.94 -9.40 8.92
C ALA A 76 12.78 -9.23 7.41
N GLU A 77 12.02 -10.12 6.75
CA GLU A 77 11.75 -10.02 5.31
C GLU A 77 10.85 -8.81 4.98
N LEU A 78 9.87 -8.48 5.81
CA LEU A 78 9.06 -7.26 5.66
C LEU A 78 9.95 -6.01 5.59
N TYR A 79 10.83 -5.84 6.57
CA TYR A 79 11.74 -4.67 6.59
C TYR A 79 12.74 -4.69 5.45
N LYS A 80 13.19 -5.85 5.02
CA LYS A 80 14.07 -6.00 3.86
C LYS A 80 13.37 -5.54 2.56
N GLU A 81 12.09 -5.90 2.35
CA GLU A 81 11.33 -5.41 1.20
C GLU A 81 11.11 -3.89 1.26
N ILE A 82 10.83 -3.32 2.43
CA ILE A 82 10.76 -1.87 2.61
C ILE A 82 12.10 -1.22 2.25
N GLU A 83 13.22 -1.77 2.73
CA GLU A 83 14.56 -1.22 2.44
C GLU A 83 14.92 -1.33 0.94
N ARG A 84 14.56 -2.44 0.29
CA ARG A 84 14.73 -2.59 -1.16
C ARG A 84 13.95 -1.53 -1.95
N LEU A 85 12.73 -1.20 -1.55
CA LEU A 85 11.97 -0.10 -2.15
C LEU A 85 12.63 1.27 -2.00
N ARG A 86 13.36 1.46 -0.91
CA ARG A 86 14.06 2.71 -0.61
C ARG A 86 15.39 2.82 -1.34
N GLU A 87 16.14 1.73 -1.44
CA GLU A 87 17.55 1.78 -1.87
C GLU A 87 17.78 1.21 -3.28
N GLU A 88 17.00 0.25 -3.74
CA GLU A 88 17.14 -0.37 -5.04
C GLU A 88 16.25 0.31 -6.10
N ASP A 89 16.68 0.23 -7.37
CA ASP A 89 15.86 0.69 -8.48
C ASP A 89 14.61 -0.18 -8.64
N ILE A 90 13.44 0.46 -8.71
CA ILE A 90 12.18 -0.24 -8.97
C ILE A 90 12.11 -0.51 -10.48
N PRO A 91 11.92 -1.77 -10.93
CA PRO A 91 11.79 -2.09 -12.34
C PRO A 91 10.58 -1.39 -12.99
N ALA A 92 10.76 -0.80 -14.17
CA ALA A 92 9.67 -0.13 -14.88
C ALA A 92 8.50 -1.10 -15.20
N ALA A 93 8.81 -2.37 -15.48
CA ALA A 93 7.81 -3.40 -15.71
C ALA A 93 6.93 -3.66 -14.48
N GLU A 94 7.49 -3.60 -13.27
CA GLU A 94 6.74 -3.75 -12.02
C GLU A 94 5.77 -2.58 -11.81
N VAL A 95 6.21 -1.34 -12.09
CA VAL A 95 5.33 -0.17 -12.02
C VAL A 95 4.20 -0.27 -13.04
N GLU A 96 4.48 -0.80 -14.23
CA GLU A 96 3.44 -1.01 -15.26
C GLU A 96 2.40 -2.06 -14.83
N LEU A 97 2.83 -3.15 -14.20
CA LEU A 97 1.91 -4.16 -13.62
C LEU A 97 1.01 -3.54 -12.55
N VAL A 98 1.56 -2.75 -11.64
CA VAL A 98 0.79 -2.06 -10.60
C VAL A 98 -0.19 -1.05 -11.20
N ARG A 99 0.25 -0.29 -12.21
CA ARG A 99 -0.61 0.64 -12.94
C ARG A 99 -1.82 -0.08 -13.56
N ASN A 100 -1.57 -1.17 -14.26
CA ASN A 100 -2.62 -1.96 -14.90
C ASN A 100 -3.58 -2.58 -13.87
N TYR A 101 -3.04 -3.07 -12.74
CA TYR A 101 -3.85 -3.58 -11.65
C TYR A 101 -4.78 -2.49 -11.09
N ILE A 102 -4.24 -1.32 -10.72
CA ILE A 102 -5.03 -0.21 -10.16
C ILE A 102 -6.10 0.25 -11.16
N MET A 103 -5.75 0.39 -12.44
CA MET A 103 -6.73 0.78 -13.46
C MET A 103 -7.85 -0.25 -13.62
N GLY A 104 -7.53 -1.54 -13.51
CA GLY A 104 -8.52 -2.63 -13.51
C GLY A 104 -9.45 -2.59 -12.30
N GLU A 105 -8.91 -2.33 -11.09
CA GLU A 105 -9.70 -2.14 -9.86
C GLU A 105 -10.65 -0.95 -10.01
N LEU A 106 -10.14 0.20 -10.44
CA LEU A 106 -10.95 1.39 -10.66
C LEU A 106 -12.10 1.12 -11.66
N CYS A 107 -11.85 0.38 -12.74
CA CYS A 107 -12.94 0.00 -13.66
C CYS A 107 -14.03 -0.82 -12.94
N ARG A 108 -13.65 -1.77 -12.07
CA ARG A 108 -14.61 -2.56 -11.28
C ARG A 108 -15.38 -1.73 -10.26
N GLU A 109 -14.69 -0.79 -9.57
CA GLU A 109 -15.32 0.12 -8.61
C GLU A 109 -16.40 1.02 -9.25
N PHE A 110 -16.32 1.24 -10.56
CA PHE A 110 -17.32 2.00 -11.31
C PHE A 110 -18.37 1.14 -12.03
N GLU A 111 -18.40 -0.18 -11.79
CA GLU A 111 -19.44 -1.05 -12.34
C GLU A 111 -20.75 -0.96 -11.52
N GLY A 112 -21.78 -0.42 -12.14
CA GLY A 112 -23.11 -0.32 -11.54
C GLY A 112 -23.35 0.95 -10.71
N VAL A 113 -24.61 1.17 -10.39
CA VAL A 113 -25.06 2.40 -9.70
C VAL A 113 -24.63 2.40 -8.23
N THR A 114 -24.72 1.27 -7.55
CA THR A 114 -24.37 1.15 -6.12
C THR A 114 -22.89 1.45 -5.91
N ALA A 115 -22.01 0.82 -6.67
CA ALA A 115 -20.57 1.02 -6.56
C ALA A 115 -20.18 2.49 -6.82
N LYS A 116 -20.75 3.12 -7.84
CA LYS A 116 -20.55 4.56 -8.08
C LYS A 116 -21.00 5.42 -6.91
N THR A 117 -22.14 5.09 -6.30
CA THR A 117 -22.65 5.82 -5.16
C THR A 117 -21.70 5.70 -3.96
N GLU A 118 -21.15 4.52 -3.71
CA GLU A 118 -20.17 4.30 -2.62
C GLU A 118 -18.89 5.11 -2.84
N VAL A 119 -18.35 5.13 -4.05
CA VAL A 119 -17.18 5.97 -4.39
C VAL A 119 -17.44 7.45 -4.10
N PHE A 120 -18.61 7.98 -4.51
CA PHE A 120 -18.96 9.38 -4.24
C PHE A 120 -19.20 9.66 -2.77
N VAL A 121 -19.86 8.76 -2.03
CA VAL A 121 -20.09 8.91 -0.59
C VAL A 121 -18.76 8.92 0.15
N ASN A 122 -17.85 7.99 -0.18
CA ASN A 122 -16.54 7.93 0.46
C ASN A 122 -15.70 9.17 0.16
N ALA A 123 -15.68 9.67 -1.08
CA ALA A 123 -14.99 10.90 -1.46
C ALA A 123 -15.55 12.13 -0.72
N TRP A 124 -16.86 12.15 -0.48
CA TRP A 124 -17.51 13.23 0.27
C TRP A 124 -17.21 13.16 1.77
N LEU A 125 -17.27 11.97 2.36
CA LEU A 125 -16.99 11.75 3.79
C LEU A 125 -15.53 11.99 4.16
N SER A 126 -14.59 11.63 3.27
CA SER A 126 -13.16 11.89 3.48
C SER A 126 -12.77 13.36 3.29
N GLY A 127 -13.67 14.19 2.72
CA GLY A 127 -13.38 15.58 2.39
C GLY A 127 -12.51 15.76 1.15
N ASP A 128 -12.23 14.70 0.40
CA ASP A 128 -11.33 14.73 -0.77
C ASP A 128 -11.97 15.38 -2.01
N GLY A 129 -13.30 15.52 -2.00
CA GLY A 129 -14.09 16.04 -3.11
C GLY A 129 -14.26 15.03 -4.26
N PHE A 130 -15.24 15.29 -5.10
CA PHE A 130 -15.63 14.38 -6.20
C PHE A 130 -14.55 14.22 -7.29
N ASP A 131 -13.59 15.12 -7.35
CA ASP A 131 -12.47 15.07 -8.30
C ASP A 131 -11.30 14.19 -7.84
N SER A 132 -11.37 13.64 -6.63
CA SER A 132 -10.30 12.81 -6.06
C SER A 132 -9.97 11.59 -6.91
N VAL A 133 -10.98 10.96 -7.53
CA VAL A 133 -10.80 9.81 -8.41
C VAL A 133 -10.02 10.20 -9.65
N ASN A 134 -10.37 11.32 -10.30
CA ASN A 134 -9.64 11.80 -11.48
C ASN A 134 -8.19 12.11 -11.14
N ARG A 135 -7.95 12.78 -10.01
CA ARG A 135 -6.58 13.06 -9.52
C ARG A 135 -5.79 11.79 -9.24
N TYR A 136 -6.45 10.74 -8.70
CA TYR A 136 -5.80 9.45 -8.49
C TYR A 136 -5.46 8.77 -9.82
N ILE A 137 -6.38 8.76 -10.80
CA ILE A 137 -6.15 8.23 -12.14
C ILE A 137 -4.96 8.94 -12.81
N ASP A 138 -4.90 10.25 -12.70
CA ASP A 138 -3.81 11.04 -13.28
C ASP A 138 -2.47 10.73 -12.60
N ALA A 139 -2.45 10.57 -11.28
CA ALA A 139 -1.27 10.14 -10.53
C ALA A 139 -0.80 8.74 -10.97
N VAL A 140 -1.72 7.77 -11.10
CA VAL A 140 -1.41 6.40 -11.57
C VAL A 140 -0.80 6.42 -12.97
N LYS A 141 -1.30 7.25 -13.88
CA LYS A 141 -0.76 7.39 -15.24
C LYS A 141 0.62 8.04 -15.27
N ALA A 142 0.86 9.01 -14.39
CA ALA A 142 2.07 9.83 -14.37
C ALA A 142 3.21 9.23 -13.54
N VAL A 143 2.93 8.32 -12.60
CA VAL A 143 3.91 7.79 -11.65
C VAL A 143 5.09 7.10 -12.35
N THR A 144 6.29 7.32 -11.81
CA THR A 144 7.54 6.72 -12.29
C THR A 144 8.23 5.90 -11.19
N PRO A 145 9.10 4.94 -11.55
CA PRO A 145 9.91 4.21 -10.58
C PRO A 145 10.67 5.12 -9.60
N GLN A 146 11.31 6.16 -10.12
CA GLN A 146 12.07 7.13 -9.33
C GLN A 146 11.19 7.88 -8.34
N ARG A 147 9.97 8.22 -8.75
CA ARG A 147 9.01 8.89 -7.87
C ARG A 147 8.57 7.98 -6.73
N LEU A 148 8.26 6.72 -6.99
CA LEU A 148 7.92 5.74 -5.96
C LEU A 148 9.07 5.52 -4.97
N GLN A 149 10.31 5.41 -5.47
CA GLN A 149 11.49 5.30 -4.60
C GLN A 149 11.67 6.52 -3.70
N GLN A 150 11.49 7.74 -4.23
CA GLN A 150 11.54 8.98 -3.43
C GLN A 150 10.49 8.97 -2.31
N VAL A 151 9.28 8.53 -2.61
CA VAL A 151 8.19 8.41 -1.63
C VAL A 151 8.51 7.34 -0.59
N ALA A 152 9.06 6.18 -0.99
CA ALA A 152 9.52 5.14 -0.07
C ALA A 152 10.58 5.67 0.91
N ARG A 153 11.60 6.36 0.40
CA ARG A 153 12.66 6.98 1.22
C ARG A 153 12.13 7.98 2.23
N LYS A 154 11.09 8.72 1.87
CA LYS A 154 10.54 9.81 2.69
C LYS A 154 9.57 9.31 3.77
N TYR A 155 8.78 8.27 3.49
CA TYR A 155 7.65 7.90 4.33
C TYR A 155 7.72 6.49 4.94
N LEU A 156 8.43 5.54 4.33
CA LEU A 156 8.57 4.20 4.88
C LEU A 156 9.87 4.09 5.72
N LEU A 157 9.89 4.82 6.84
CA LEU A 157 11.03 4.86 7.75
C LEU A 157 10.82 3.88 8.90
N ARG A 158 11.77 2.95 9.09
CA ARG A 158 11.67 1.92 10.13
C ARG A 158 11.51 2.51 11.54
N GLU A 159 12.19 3.60 11.83
CA GLU A 159 12.14 4.30 13.12
C GLU A 159 10.76 4.88 13.47
N ASN A 160 9.87 5.03 12.47
CA ASN A 160 8.50 5.50 12.67
C ASN A 160 7.48 4.36 12.77
N MET A 161 7.91 3.11 12.52
CA MET A 161 7.02 1.94 12.56
C MET A 161 6.79 1.46 13.99
N ILE A 162 5.55 1.13 14.28
CA ILE A 162 5.10 0.47 15.52
C ILE A 162 4.80 -0.98 15.16
N GLU A 163 5.38 -1.91 15.93
CA GLU A 163 5.16 -3.35 15.78
C GLU A 163 4.25 -3.86 16.90
N ILE A 164 3.17 -4.54 16.52
CA ILE A 164 2.24 -5.19 17.46
C ILE A 164 2.17 -6.67 17.10
N VAL A 165 2.65 -7.50 18.01
CA VAL A 165 2.59 -8.96 17.90
C VAL A 165 1.75 -9.48 19.04
N VAL A 166 0.71 -10.25 18.72
CA VAL A 166 -0.16 -10.90 19.70
C VAL A 166 -0.15 -12.40 19.40
N GLY A 167 0.16 -13.19 20.40
CA GLY A 167 0.24 -14.64 20.29
C GLY A 167 0.79 -15.24 21.58
N ALA A 168 0.71 -16.56 21.69
CA ALA A 168 1.24 -17.31 22.85
C ALA A 168 2.68 -17.74 22.60
#